data_34cc69639ac884cba0cb74d7b54bdc55
#
_entry.id   34cc69639ac884cba0cb74d7b54bdc55
#
_cell.length_a   1.000
_cell.length_b   1.000
_cell.length_c   1.000
_cell.angle_alpha   90.00
_cell.angle_beta   90.00
_cell.angle_gamma   90.00
#
_symmetry.space_group_name_H-M   'P 1'
#
loop_
_entity.id
_entity.type
_entity.pdbx_description
1 polymer ?
#
loop_
_entity_poly.entity_id
_entity_poly.type
_entity_poly.pdbx_seq_one_letter_code
_entity_poly.pdbx_strand_id
1 'polypeptide(L)'
;MINLIKNEIYKILHKRGTFIVLIITALFITLVSYLIGHEQVNYVSTERYYNSDTGNVAENKTNQEMNELSKKYNDKTWQYYVMDYVYTIVSNYNYAKEGNYLDENIENEYNTIKKTLTSDDWKYFVNVNTKSLKNELKDYEENLKSATSDKAKKDIEAEIYRINVAIEMNEYRLKENVKYGNDYINNAIDEVISLASQVKTYETTTNEETKTQLEQSVKSYYKSRYILENKEDINNESNLRYIMTNFYSEYTFLILVFGVMIAGAIVSEEYNKGTIKSLLITPYKRSTILLSKFITVIIFTILFIIISYLMQIIIGGLFLGFSSLSNHVVEYNLASKSLEVMSLSKYVLLYSIANLPQIILLVTLAFAVSTIVGNTAFAIVITFAGVIGSSIINMFASAYKIEILKYFVTTNWDFNYYLFGGTS
;
A
#
# COMPACT_ATOMS: atom_id res chain seq x y z
N MET A 1 -0.47 45.66 6.30
CA MET A 1 -0.24 44.28 5.80
C MET A 1 -1.53 43.46 5.82
N ILE A 2 -2.25 43.33 6.92
CA ILE A 2 -3.51 42.53 7.01
C ILE A 2 -4.54 42.92 5.95
N ASN A 3 -4.78 44.24 5.76
CA ASN A 3 -5.74 44.72 4.75
C ASN A 3 -5.31 44.37 3.30
N LEU A 4 -4.01 44.34 3.03
CA LEU A 4 -3.48 43.91 1.73
C LEU A 4 -3.74 42.40 1.51
N ILE A 5 -3.48 41.58 2.53
CA ILE A 5 -3.76 40.13 2.48
C ILE A 5 -5.26 39.90 2.27
N LYS A 6 -6.15 40.57 3.02
CA LYS A 6 -7.60 40.43 2.83
C LYS A 6 -8.04 40.79 1.42
N ASN A 7 -7.49 41.85 0.86
CA ASN A 7 -7.80 42.26 -0.52
C ASN A 7 -7.34 41.20 -1.55
N GLU A 8 -6.14 40.65 -1.39
CA GLU A 8 -5.64 39.59 -2.28
C GLU A 8 -6.46 38.31 -2.15
N ILE A 9 -6.85 37.92 -0.91
CA ILE A 9 -7.77 36.81 -0.64
C ILE A 9 -9.09 37.01 -1.39
N TYR A 10 -9.68 38.18 -1.27
CA TYR A 10 -10.94 38.50 -1.96
C TYR A 10 -10.80 38.36 -3.48
N LYS A 11 -9.71 38.90 -4.07
CA LYS A 11 -9.44 38.76 -5.50
C LYS A 11 -9.34 37.32 -5.97
N ILE A 12 -8.66 36.44 -5.21
CA ILE A 12 -8.48 35.02 -5.58
C ILE A 12 -9.78 34.25 -5.46
N LEU A 13 -10.56 34.49 -4.40
CA LEU A 13 -11.87 33.85 -4.21
C LEU A 13 -12.87 34.15 -5.31
N HIS A 14 -12.78 35.33 -5.94
CA HIS A 14 -13.71 35.73 -7.03
C HIS A 14 -13.16 35.41 -8.43
N LYS A 15 -11.99 34.75 -8.53
CA LYS A 15 -11.47 34.31 -9.83
C LYS A 15 -12.19 33.05 -10.33
N ARG A 16 -12.66 33.08 -11.57
CA ARG A 16 -13.24 31.91 -12.23
C ARG A 16 -12.28 30.70 -12.22
N GLY A 17 -10.97 30.94 -12.38
CA GLY A 17 -9.96 29.89 -12.31
C GLY A 17 -9.95 29.11 -11.01
N THR A 18 -10.16 29.76 -9.85
CA THR A 18 -10.25 29.10 -8.55
C THR A 18 -11.41 28.09 -8.50
N PHE A 19 -12.58 28.48 -9.01
CA PHE A 19 -13.75 27.59 -9.08
C PHE A 19 -13.55 26.44 -10.05
N ILE A 20 -12.91 26.69 -11.19
CA ILE A 20 -12.61 25.64 -12.18
C ILE A 20 -11.72 24.56 -11.56
N VAL A 21 -10.68 24.94 -10.83
CA VAL A 21 -9.78 23.98 -10.17
C VAL A 21 -10.52 23.17 -9.09
N LEU A 22 -11.37 23.81 -8.28
CA LEU A 22 -12.19 23.09 -7.29
C LEU A 22 -13.15 22.07 -7.96
N ILE A 23 -13.76 22.45 -9.08
CA ILE A 23 -14.63 21.54 -9.85
C ILE A 23 -13.81 20.37 -10.41
N ILE A 24 -12.65 20.63 -11.00
CA ILE A 24 -11.77 19.57 -11.52
C ILE A 24 -11.36 18.61 -10.38
N THR A 25 -10.99 19.15 -9.22
CA THR A 25 -10.64 18.33 -8.05
C THR A 25 -11.83 17.47 -7.59
N ALA A 26 -13.04 18.04 -7.53
CA ALA A 26 -14.25 17.31 -7.18
C ALA A 26 -14.55 16.18 -8.18
N LEU A 27 -14.45 16.46 -9.48
CA LEU A 27 -14.64 15.47 -10.54
C LEU A 27 -13.59 14.35 -10.47
N PHE A 28 -12.35 14.68 -10.18
CA PHE A 28 -11.28 13.71 -10.05
C PHE A 28 -11.51 12.79 -8.82
N ILE A 29 -11.86 13.37 -7.66
CA ILE A 29 -12.23 12.62 -6.46
C ILE A 29 -13.43 11.69 -6.75
N THR A 30 -14.45 12.19 -7.45
CA THR A 30 -15.62 11.41 -7.84
C THR A 30 -15.24 10.22 -8.72
N LEU A 31 -14.38 10.45 -9.74
CA LEU A 31 -13.94 9.41 -10.66
C LEU A 31 -13.14 8.31 -9.90
N VAL A 32 -12.19 8.71 -9.07
CA VAL A 32 -11.37 7.76 -8.29
C VAL A 32 -12.26 6.97 -7.31
N SER A 33 -13.16 7.63 -6.58
CA SER A 33 -14.08 6.96 -5.65
C SER A 33 -15.02 5.99 -6.35
N TYR A 34 -15.49 6.35 -7.55
CA TYR A 34 -16.34 5.50 -8.38
C TYR A 34 -15.58 4.26 -8.87
N LEU A 35 -14.35 4.43 -9.38
CA LEU A 35 -13.53 3.32 -9.87
C LEU A 35 -13.20 2.34 -8.75
N ILE A 36 -12.74 2.83 -7.61
CA ILE A 36 -12.42 2.00 -6.43
C ILE A 36 -13.67 1.26 -5.92
N GLY A 37 -14.83 1.91 -5.89
CA GLY A 37 -16.08 1.27 -5.48
C GLY A 37 -16.58 0.22 -6.48
N HIS A 38 -16.21 0.33 -7.76
CA HIS A 38 -16.63 -0.61 -8.82
C HIS A 38 -15.69 -1.80 -8.98
N GLU A 39 -14.42 -1.69 -8.62
CA GLU A 39 -13.48 -2.83 -8.68
C GLU A 39 -13.90 -3.99 -7.78
N GLN A 40 -14.69 -3.76 -6.73
CA GLN A 40 -15.25 -4.82 -5.88
C GLN A 40 -16.22 -5.78 -6.59
N VAL A 41 -16.75 -5.41 -7.76
CA VAL A 41 -17.82 -6.19 -8.43
C VAL A 41 -17.29 -7.25 -9.38
N ASN A 42 -16.00 -7.21 -9.74
CA ASN A 42 -15.43 -8.04 -10.81
C ASN A 42 -14.52 -9.18 -10.31
N TYR A 43 -14.70 -9.70 -9.12
CA TYR A 43 -14.16 -11.02 -8.80
C TYR A 43 -14.98 -12.08 -9.59
N VAL A 44 -14.61 -12.23 -10.85
CA VAL A 44 -14.99 -13.41 -11.62
C VAL A 44 -14.38 -14.59 -10.89
N SER A 45 -15.24 -15.46 -10.34
CA SER A 45 -14.81 -16.77 -9.86
C SER A 45 -14.14 -17.49 -11.05
N THR A 46 -12.83 -17.44 -11.09
CA THR A 46 -12.09 -18.20 -12.11
C THR A 46 -12.24 -19.67 -11.73
N GLU A 47 -13.02 -20.42 -12.53
CA GLU A 47 -13.01 -21.88 -12.42
C GLU A 47 -11.55 -22.32 -12.48
N ARG A 48 -11.09 -23.03 -11.44
CA ARG A 48 -9.74 -23.59 -11.44
C ARG A 48 -9.70 -24.68 -12.49
N TYR A 49 -8.88 -24.50 -13.50
CA TYR A 49 -8.66 -25.47 -14.54
C TYR A 49 -7.25 -26.06 -14.45
N TYR A 50 -7.16 -27.38 -14.39
CA TYR A 50 -5.91 -28.12 -14.36
C TYR A 50 -5.71 -28.81 -15.71
N ASN A 51 -4.58 -28.53 -16.39
CA ASN A 51 -4.27 -29.16 -17.68
C ASN A 51 -4.00 -30.66 -17.50
N SER A 52 -4.85 -31.51 -18.06
CA SER A 52 -4.74 -32.96 -17.96
C SER A 52 -4.07 -33.64 -19.20
N ASP A 53 -3.34 -32.87 -19.99
CA ASP A 53 -2.55 -33.33 -21.11
C ASP A 53 -1.09 -32.82 -20.99
N THR A 54 -0.36 -33.35 -20.01
CA THR A 54 1.02 -32.93 -19.69
C THR A 54 2.07 -33.93 -20.17
N GLY A 55 1.65 -35.09 -20.76
CA GLY A 55 2.56 -36.19 -21.10
C GLY A 55 2.97 -37.04 -19.88
N ASN A 56 2.61 -36.67 -18.64
CA ASN A 56 2.87 -37.45 -17.43
C ASN A 56 1.58 -38.06 -16.89
N VAL A 57 1.58 -39.41 -16.74
CA VAL A 57 0.38 -40.16 -16.35
C VAL A 57 -0.11 -39.79 -14.94
N ALA A 58 0.79 -39.70 -13.99
CA ALA A 58 0.42 -39.33 -12.59
C ALA A 58 -0.15 -37.93 -12.50
N GLU A 59 0.49 -36.97 -13.18
CA GLU A 59 0.04 -35.58 -13.25
C GLU A 59 -1.32 -35.46 -13.95
N ASN A 60 -1.52 -36.17 -15.07
CA ASN A 60 -2.80 -36.16 -15.77
C ASN A 60 -3.94 -36.74 -14.93
N LYS A 61 -3.69 -37.80 -14.15
CA LYS A 61 -4.68 -38.33 -13.20
C LYS A 61 -4.99 -37.33 -12.09
N THR A 62 -3.96 -36.69 -11.56
CA THR A 62 -4.13 -35.63 -10.55
C THR A 62 -4.99 -34.51 -11.09
N ASN A 63 -4.66 -34.00 -12.27
CA ASN A 63 -5.35 -32.87 -12.89
C ASN A 63 -6.81 -33.20 -13.26
N GLN A 64 -7.08 -34.44 -13.71
CA GLN A 64 -8.45 -34.90 -13.93
C GLN A 64 -9.27 -34.91 -12.66
N GLU A 65 -8.73 -35.48 -11.56
CA GLU A 65 -9.40 -35.51 -10.26
C GLU A 65 -9.64 -34.11 -9.70
N MET A 66 -8.66 -33.22 -9.82
CA MET A 66 -8.79 -31.83 -9.37
C MET A 66 -9.83 -31.07 -10.19
N ASN A 67 -9.94 -31.31 -11.49
CA ASN A 67 -11.00 -30.73 -12.32
C ASN A 67 -12.40 -31.21 -11.91
N GLU A 68 -12.56 -32.46 -11.48
CA GLU A 68 -13.84 -32.97 -10.94
C GLU A 68 -14.18 -32.27 -9.62
N LEU A 69 -13.20 -32.10 -8.72
CA LEU A 69 -13.38 -31.41 -7.45
C LEU A 69 -13.70 -29.91 -7.64
N SER A 70 -13.05 -29.23 -8.59
CA SER A 70 -13.29 -27.83 -8.92
C SER A 70 -14.70 -27.57 -9.47
N LYS A 71 -15.28 -28.55 -10.20
CA LYS A 71 -16.69 -28.47 -10.63
C LYS A 71 -17.67 -28.60 -9.47
N LYS A 72 -17.28 -29.34 -8.41
CA LYS A 72 -18.12 -29.61 -7.25
C LYS A 72 -18.07 -28.49 -6.21
N TYR A 73 -16.90 -27.85 -6.02
CA TYR A 73 -16.65 -26.86 -4.99
C TYR A 73 -16.25 -25.52 -5.63
N ASN A 74 -17.03 -24.49 -5.34
CA ASN A 74 -16.84 -23.13 -5.85
C ASN A 74 -16.43 -22.18 -4.72
N ASP A 75 -16.21 -20.91 -5.04
CA ASP A 75 -15.81 -19.84 -4.13
C ASP A 75 -16.74 -19.59 -2.93
N LYS A 76 -17.94 -20.17 -2.91
CA LYS A 76 -18.87 -20.13 -1.78
C LYS A 76 -18.66 -21.26 -0.78
N THR A 77 -17.78 -22.22 -1.10
CA THR A 77 -17.50 -23.40 -0.26
C THR A 77 -16.08 -23.31 0.30
N TRP A 78 -15.89 -23.74 1.54
CA TRP A 78 -14.57 -23.73 2.16
C TRP A 78 -13.58 -24.68 1.46
N GLN A 79 -14.07 -25.73 0.87
CA GLN A 79 -13.26 -26.69 0.12
C GLN A 79 -12.49 -26.05 -1.02
N TYR A 80 -13.08 -25.05 -1.66
CA TYR A 80 -12.42 -24.31 -2.74
C TYR A 80 -11.10 -23.66 -2.29
N TYR A 81 -11.05 -23.14 -1.08
CA TYR A 81 -9.89 -22.41 -0.56
C TYR A 81 -8.75 -23.31 -0.06
N VAL A 82 -8.98 -24.60 0.02
CA VAL A 82 -7.97 -25.61 0.41
C VAL A 82 -7.51 -26.47 -0.75
N MET A 83 -7.95 -26.20 -1.98
CA MET A 83 -7.64 -27.01 -3.16
C MET A 83 -6.15 -27.16 -3.47
N ASP A 84 -5.33 -26.16 -3.14
CA ASP A 84 -3.88 -26.24 -3.38
C ASP A 84 -3.23 -27.29 -2.44
N TYR A 85 -3.68 -27.34 -1.20
CA TYR A 85 -3.27 -28.40 -0.27
C TYR A 85 -3.79 -29.79 -0.72
N VAL A 86 -5.04 -29.84 -1.15
CA VAL A 86 -5.64 -31.09 -1.69
C VAL A 86 -4.88 -31.58 -2.91
N TYR A 87 -4.50 -30.65 -3.83
CA TYR A 87 -3.68 -30.97 -5.01
C TYR A 87 -2.38 -31.67 -4.61
N THR A 88 -1.69 -31.17 -3.60
CA THR A 88 -0.42 -31.74 -3.13
C THR A 88 -0.60 -33.21 -2.69
N ILE A 89 -1.66 -33.49 -1.93
CA ILE A 89 -1.93 -34.85 -1.43
C ILE A 89 -2.36 -35.79 -2.59
N VAL A 90 -3.25 -35.32 -3.45
CA VAL A 90 -3.71 -36.09 -4.63
C VAL A 90 -2.54 -36.36 -5.57
N SER A 91 -1.67 -35.38 -5.77
CA SER A 91 -0.46 -35.51 -6.58
C SER A 91 0.49 -36.56 -5.98
N ASN A 92 0.79 -36.46 -4.69
CA ASN A 92 1.67 -37.40 -4.00
C ASN A 92 1.14 -38.84 -4.10
N TYR A 93 -0.16 -39.04 -3.89
CA TYR A 93 -0.79 -40.34 -4.06
C TYR A 93 -0.66 -40.92 -5.49
N ASN A 94 -0.96 -40.10 -6.51
CA ASN A 94 -0.90 -40.56 -7.88
C ASN A 94 0.54 -40.87 -8.35
N TYR A 95 1.51 -40.02 -7.94
CA TYR A 95 2.92 -40.28 -8.23
C TYR A 95 3.43 -41.53 -7.49
N ALA A 96 3.07 -41.74 -6.26
CA ALA A 96 3.44 -42.94 -5.50
C ALA A 96 2.87 -44.21 -6.12
N LYS A 97 1.60 -44.15 -6.59
CA LYS A 97 0.91 -45.25 -7.23
C LYS A 97 1.52 -45.62 -8.60
N GLU A 98 1.80 -44.64 -9.44
CA GLU A 98 2.43 -44.85 -10.74
C GLU A 98 3.89 -45.31 -10.60
N GLY A 99 4.62 -44.82 -9.59
CA GLY A 99 6.00 -45.18 -9.28
C GLY A 99 6.16 -46.49 -8.52
N ASN A 100 5.07 -47.20 -8.20
CA ASN A 100 5.04 -48.43 -7.39
C ASN A 100 5.73 -48.32 -6.01
N TYR A 101 5.63 -47.11 -5.36
CA TYR A 101 6.13 -46.91 -4.00
C TYR A 101 5.01 -46.42 -3.04
N LEU A 102 3.74 -46.65 -3.41
CA LEU A 102 2.60 -46.31 -2.56
C LEU A 102 2.65 -47.12 -1.25
N ASP A 103 2.75 -46.40 -0.15
CA ASP A 103 2.67 -46.96 1.18
C ASP A 103 1.33 -46.67 1.88
N GLU A 104 1.08 -47.32 3.02
CA GLU A 104 -0.14 -47.19 3.78
C GLU A 104 -0.36 -45.75 4.30
N ASN A 105 0.69 -44.98 4.57
CA ASN A 105 0.57 -43.61 5.07
C ASN A 105 0.04 -42.69 3.99
N ILE A 106 0.60 -42.75 2.78
CA ILE A 106 0.19 -41.94 1.62
C ILE A 106 -1.26 -42.27 1.25
N GLU A 107 -1.62 -43.55 1.25
CA GLU A 107 -2.99 -44.00 0.94
C GLU A 107 -3.99 -43.55 2.00
N ASN A 108 -3.65 -43.64 3.28
CA ASN A 108 -4.49 -43.19 4.40
C ASN A 108 -4.68 -41.65 4.36
N GLU A 109 -3.64 -40.89 4.06
CA GLU A 109 -3.73 -39.43 3.95
C GLU A 109 -4.69 -39.04 2.84
N TYR A 110 -4.53 -39.62 1.63
CA TYR A 110 -5.40 -39.39 0.49
C TYR A 110 -6.88 -39.73 0.81
N ASN A 111 -7.14 -40.91 1.38
CA ASN A 111 -8.49 -41.34 1.73
C ASN A 111 -9.11 -40.43 2.81
N THR A 112 -8.32 -40.01 3.79
CA THR A 112 -8.74 -39.09 4.85
C THR A 112 -9.16 -37.75 4.28
N ILE A 113 -8.37 -37.17 3.39
CA ILE A 113 -8.70 -35.88 2.75
C ILE A 113 -9.97 -35.98 1.93
N LYS A 114 -10.13 -37.02 1.11
CA LYS A 114 -11.36 -37.23 0.31
C LYS A 114 -12.61 -37.34 1.20
N LYS A 115 -12.52 -38.09 2.28
CA LYS A 115 -13.61 -38.20 3.25
C LYS A 115 -13.94 -36.86 3.90
N THR A 116 -12.94 -36.10 4.27
CA THR A 116 -13.09 -34.80 4.92
C THR A 116 -13.78 -33.79 3.99
N LEU A 117 -13.37 -33.71 2.72
CA LEU A 117 -14.00 -32.82 1.74
C LEU A 117 -15.50 -33.12 1.55
N THR A 118 -15.91 -34.39 1.67
CA THR A 118 -17.32 -34.80 1.51
C THR A 118 -18.15 -34.59 2.76
N SER A 119 -17.55 -34.56 3.96
CA SER A 119 -18.24 -34.43 5.25
C SER A 119 -18.62 -32.98 5.62
N ASP A 120 -18.16 -31.98 4.86
CA ASP A 120 -18.30 -30.53 5.19
C ASP A 120 -17.77 -30.15 6.60
N ASP A 121 -16.90 -30.96 7.18
CA ASP A 121 -16.27 -30.70 8.48
C ASP A 121 -14.91 -30.01 8.32
N TRP A 122 -14.93 -28.68 8.19
CA TRP A 122 -13.72 -27.90 8.04
C TRP A 122 -12.82 -27.95 9.29
N LYS A 123 -13.38 -28.13 10.50
CA LYS A 123 -12.59 -28.25 11.74
C LYS A 123 -11.79 -29.55 11.76
N TYR A 124 -12.40 -30.61 11.27
CA TYR A 124 -11.69 -31.89 11.11
C TYR A 124 -10.55 -31.74 10.07
N PHE A 125 -10.80 -31.02 8.96
CA PHE A 125 -9.74 -30.70 7.99
C PHE A 125 -8.57 -29.95 8.63
N VAL A 126 -8.83 -28.91 9.44
CA VAL A 126 -7.77 -28.16 10.16
C VAL A 126 -6.94 -29.09 11.04
N ASN A 127 -7.57 -30.05 11.75
CA ASN A 127 -6.86 -31.03 12.59
C ASN A 127 -6.00 -31.99 11.76
N VAL A 128 -6.50 -32.45 10.60
CA VAL A 128 -5.74 -33.30 9.66
C VAL A 128 -4.53 -32.52 9.13
N ASN A 129 -4.72 -31.29 8.67
CA ASN A 129 -3.64 -30.44 8.20
C ASN A 129 -2.60 -30.16 9.30
N THR A 130 -3.05 -29.88 10.53
CA THR A 130 -2.15 -29.67 11.68
C THR A 130 -1.31 -30.92 11.97
N LYS A 131 -1.89 -32.10 11.83
CA LYS A 131 -1.15 -33.36 12.02
C LYS A 131 -0.09 -33.54 10.93
N SER A 132 -0.41 -33.24 9.68
CA SER A 132 0.54 -33.27 8.56
C SER A 132 1.68 -32.30 8.79
N LEU A 133 1.39 -31.04 9.17
CA LEU A 133 2.41 -30.05 9.49
C LEU A 133 3.34 -30.47 10.65
N LYS A 134 2.81 -31.16 11.67
CA LYS A 134 3.62 -31.69 12.76
C LYS A 134 4.56 -32.82 12.33
N ASN A 135 4.18 -33.62 11.35
CA ASN A 135 5.05 -34.62 10.75
C ASN A 135 6.16 -33.93 9.92
N GLU A 136 5.78 -33.01 9.04
CA GLU A 136 6.70 -32.17 8.26
C GLU A 136 7.73 -31.47 9.16
N LEU A 137 7.30 -30.93 10.30
CA LEU A 137 8.19 -30.29 11.27
C LEU A 137 9.26 -31.24 11.78
N LYS A 138 8.90 -32.48 12.12
CA LYS A 138 9.88 -33.49 12.56
C LYS A 138 10.91 -33.80 11.52
N ASP A 139 10.49 -33.92 10.25
CA ASP A 139 11.40 -34.18 9.14
C ASP A 139 12.40 -33.04 8.95
N TYR A 140 11.93 -31.78 9.05
CA TYR A 140 12.81 -30.61 9.01
C TYR A 140 13.74 -30.51 10.22
N GLU A 141 13.29 -30.86 11.42
CA GLU A 141 14.15 -30.90 12.62
C GLU A 141 15.24 -32.00 12.52
N GLU A 142 14.95 -33.13 11.89
CA GLU A 142 15.95 -34.17 11.59
C GLU A 142 16.94 -33.71 10.52
N ASN A 143 16.46 -33.08 9.47
CA ASN A 143 17.30 -32.48 8.42
C ASN A 143 18.21 -31.38 8.97
N LEU A 144 17.75 -30.58 9.94
CA LEU A 144 18.56 -29.56 10.59
C LEU A 144 19.76 -30.16 11.33
N LYS A 145 19.59 -31.32 12.00
CA LYS A 145 20.66 -32.01 12.71
C LYS A 145 21.76 -32.52 11.76
N SER A 146 21.36 -32.89 10.53
CA SER A 146 22.28 -33.42 9.50
C SER A 146 22.86 -32.33 8.59
N ALA A 147 22.37 -31.12 8.64
CA ALA A 147 22.81 -30.01 7.81
C ALA A 147 24.26 -29.58 8.16
N THR A 148 25.13 -29.52 7.15
CA THR A 148 26.55 -29.23 7.30
C THR A 148 26.92 -27.77 7.02
N SER A 149 26.16 -27.07 6.18
CA SER A 149 26.46 -25.67 5.84
C SER A 149 25.60 -24.70 6.65
N ASP A 150 26.14 -23.54 7.02
CA ASP A 150 25.43 -22.49 7.74
C ASP A 150 24.23 -21.93 6.92
N LYS A 151 24.39 -21.88 5.60
CA LYS A 151 23.30 -21.47 4.72
C LYS A 151 22.14 -22.48 4.79
N ALA A 152 22.42 -23.78 4.61
CA ALA A 152 21.39 -24.81 4.68
C ALA A 152 20.68 -24.82 6.05
N LYS A 153 21.42 -24.62 7.16
CA LYS A 153 20.80 -24.50 8.49
C LYS A 153 19.84 -23.35 8.57
N LYS A 154 20.22 -22.16 8.09
CA LYS A 154 19.36 -20.98 8.11
C LYS A 154 18.10 -21.16 7.24
N ASP A 155 18.25 -21.77 6.07
CA ASP A 155 17.12 -22.05 5.18
C ASP A 155 16.15 -23.04 5.84
N ILE A 156 16.66 -24.10 6.48
CA ILE A 156 15.84 -25.07 7.25
C ILE A 156 15.17 -24.41 8.47
N GLU A 157 15.88 -23.57 9.22
CA GLU A 157 15.32 -22.84 10.35
C GLU A 157 14.19 -21.88 9.92
N ALA A 158 14.29 -21.28 8.74
CA ALA A 158 13.26 -20.44 8.19
C ALA A 158 11.98 -21.25 7.86
N GLU A 159 12.13 -22.45 7.30
CA GLU A 159 11.00 -23.35 7.05
C GLU A 159 10.39 -23.91 8.33
N ILE A 160 11.19 -24.30 9.31
CA ILE A 160 10.70 -24.68 10.65
C ILE A 160 9.87 -23.57 11.27
N TYR A 161 10.32 -22.32 11.14
CA TYR A 161 9.56 -21.15 11.63
C TYR A 161 8.22 -21.02 10.90
N ARG A 162 8.19 -21.14 9.56
CA ARG A 162 6.98 -21.10 8.75
C ARG A 162 5.99 -22.19 9.17
N ILE A 163 6.46 -23.43 9.36
CA ILE A 163 5.59 -24.55 9.76
C ILE A 163 5.00 -24.31 11.15
N ASN A 164 5.79 -23.81 12.11
CA ASN A 164 5.29 -23.47 13.43
C ASN A 164 4.22 -22.38 13.38
N VAL A 165 4.41 -21.35 12.55
CA VAL A 165 3.42 -20.31 12.31
C VAL A 165 2.15 -20.88 11.68
N ALA A 166 2.27 -21.82 10.72
CA ALA A 166 1.12 -22.47 10.11
C ALA A 166 0.31 -23.29 11.13
N ILE A 167 0.98 -23.99 12.05
CA ILE A 167 0.32 -24.70 13.17
C ILE A 167 -0.39 -23.70 14.09
N GLU A 168 0.25 -22.60 14.46
CA GLU A 168 -0.35 -21.52 15.25
C GLU A 168 -1.61 -20.94 14.57
N MET A 169 -1.56 -20.73 13.28
CA MET A 169 -2.71 -20.22 12.52
C MET A 169 -3.86 -21.22 12.43
N ASN A 170 -3.57 -22.49 12.37
CA ASN A 170 -4.60 -23.54 12.48
C ASN A 170 -5.26 -23.55 13.88
N GLU A 171 -4.49 -23.38 14.94
CA GLU A 171 -5.00 -23.25 16.31
C GLU A 171 -5.86 -21.97 16.45
N TYR A 172 -5.43 -20.86 15.84
CA TYR A 172 -6.21 -19.62 15.76
C TYR A 172 -7.55 -19.85 15.05
N ARG A 173 -7.56 -20.55 13.89
CA ARG A 173 -8.80 -20.88 13.16
C ARG A 173 -9.79 -21.65 14.04
N LEU A 174 -9.32 -22.64 14.78
CA LEU A 174 -10.17 -23.44 15.66
C LEU A 174 -10.71 -22.62 16.83
N LYS A 175 -9.84 -21.83 17.47
CA LYS A 175 -10.18 -20.99 18.63
C LYS A 175 -11.19 -19.90 18.26
N GLU A 176 -10.93 -19.17 17.18
CA GLU A 176 -11.75 -18.03 16.74
C GLU A 176 -12.92 -18.47 15.82
N ASN A 177 -13.04 -19.77 15.53
CA ASN A 177 -14.06 -20.37 14.64
C ASN A 177 -14.04 -19.77 13.23
N VAL A 178 -12.83 -19.56 12.65
CA VAL A 178 -12.62 -19.00 11.31
C VAL A 178 -12.65 -20.11 10.28
N LYS A 179 -13.73 -20.22 9.51
CA LYS A 179 -13.86 -21.11 8.36
C LYS A 179 -13.01 -20.60 7.20
N TYR A 180 -12.47 -21.49 6.38
CA TYR A 180 -11.74 -21.08 5.15
C TYR A 180 -12.67 -20.30 4.22
N GLY A 181 -12.17 -19.21 3.67
CA GLY A 181 -12.94 -18.28 2.83
C GLY A 181 -12.07 -17.18 2.25
N ASN A 182 -12.70 -16.23 1.54
CA ASN A 182 -12.05 -15.05 0.97
C ASN A 182 -12.50 -13.80 1.74
N ASP A 183 -12.11 -13.71 2.99
CA ASP A 183 -12.29 -12.52 3.82
C ASP A 183 -10.95 -12.03 4.36
N TYR A 184 -10.94 -10.84 4.92
CA TYR A 184 -9.71 -10.19 5.39
C TYR A 184 -8.98 -10.98 6.50
N ILE A 185 -9.70 -11.77 7.31
CA ILE A 185 -9.08 -12.64 8.33
C ILE A 185 -8.38 -13.82 7.66
N ASN A 186 -9.03 -14.46 6.68
CA ASN A 186 -8.41 -15.54 5.90
C ASN A 186 -7.18 -15.05 5.14
N ASN A 187 -7.29 -13.90 4.48
CA ASN A 187 -6.16 -13.29 3.77
C ASN A 187 -5.00 -12.97 4.73
N ALA A 188 -5.29 -12.47 5.93
CA ALA A 188 -4.26 -12.20 6.93
C ALA A 188 -3.60 -13.50 7.45
N ILE A 189 -4.35 -14.59 7.65
CA ILE A 189 -3.81 -15.90 8.02
C ILE A 189 -2.84 -16.39 6.93
N ASP A 190 -3.27 -16.36 5.68
CA ASP A 190 -2.48 -16.86 4.56
C ASP A 190 -1.21 -16.00 4.34
N GLU A 191 -1.31 -14.69 4.51
CA GLU A 191 -0.16 -13.79 4.44
C GLU A 191 0.84 -14.03 5.58
N VAL A 192 0.37 -14.21 6.81
CA VAL A 192 1.24 -14.53 7.96
C VAL A 192 1.98 -15.85 7.72
N ILE A 193 1.33 -16.89 7.20
CA ILE A 193 1.98 -18.16 6.90
C ILE A 193 3.01 -18.02 5.77
N SER A 194 2.62 -17.36 4.68
CA SER A 194 3.46 -17.25 3.47
C SER A 194 4.71 -16.40 3.69
N LEU A 195 4.64 -15.38 4.54
CA LEU A 195 5.74 -14.47 4.82
C LEU A 195 6.64 -14.91 6.00
N ALA A 196 6.24 -15.91 6.77
CA ALA A 196 6.95 -16.31 7.98
C ALA A 196 8.42 -16.70 7.75
N SER A 197 8.71 -17.48 6.69
CA SER A 197 10.10 -17.85 6.36
C SER A 197 10.94 -16.63 5.96
N GLN A 198 10.34 -15.66 5.28
CA GLN A 198 11.01 -14.42 4.87
C GLN A 198 11.35 -13.55 6.10
N VAL A 199 10.45 -13.47 7.09
CA VAL A 199 10.70 -12.77 8.36
C VAL A 199 11.87 -13.40 9.08
N LYS A 200 11.92 -14.73 9.19
CA LYS A 200 13.03 -15.44 9.82
C LYS A 200 14.35 -15.21 9.08
N THR A 201 14.32 -15.21 7.75
CA THR A 201 15.49 -14.91 6.91
C THR A 201 15.96 -13.48 7.14
N TYR A 202 15.05 -12.49 7.22
CA TYR A 202 15.38 -11.09 7.52
C TYR A 202 16.10 -10.96 8.87
N GLU A 203 15.61 -11.66 9.90
CA GLU A 203 16.19 -11.61 11.24
C GLU A 203 17.60 -12.24 11.33
N THR A 204 17.87 -13.26 10.51
CA THR A 204 19.12 -14.05 10.59
C THR A 204 20.16 -13.66 9.55
N THR A 205 19.77 -12.89 8.51
CA THR A 205 20.72 -12.44 7.47
C THR A 205 21.54 -11.23 7.94
N THR A 206 22.81 -11.21 7.52
CA THR A 206 23.71 -10.04 7.66
C THR A 206 23.89 -9.28 6.35
N ASN A 207 23.27 -9.75 5.26
CA ASN A 207 23.35 -9.12 3.96
C ASN A 207 22.32 -7.99 3.87
N GLU A 208 22.78 -6.75 3.77
CA GLU A 208 21.92 -5.55 3.71
C GLU A 208 21.05 -5.51 2.44
N GLU A 209 21.52 -6.03 1.31
CA GLU A 209 20.70 -6.11 0.09
C GLU A 209 19.50 -7.06 0.30
N THR A 210 19.75 -8.23 0.89
CA THR A 210 18.68 -9.18 1.23
C THR A 210 17.70 -8.58 2.24
N LYS A 211 18.19 -7.85 3.26
CA LYS A 211 17.30 -7.14 4.20
C LYS A 211 16.40 -6.15 3.48
N THR A 212 16.97 -5.29 2.63
CA THR A 212 16.21 -4.30 1.87
C THR A 212 15.12 -4.96 1.02
N GLN A 213 15.41 -6.09 0.38
CA GLN A 213 14.42 -6.84 -0.41
C GLN A 213 13.28 -7.42 0.46
N LEU A 214 13.54 -7.77 1.70
CA LEU A 214 12.57 -8.41 2.61
C LEU A 214 11.81 -7.42 3.50
N GLU A 215 12.19 -6.14 3.55
CA GLU A 215 11.57 -5.13 4.42
C GLU A 215 10.05 -5.06 4.26
N GLN A 216 9.57 -5.06 3.02
CA GLN A 216 8.13 -5.00 2.76
C GLN A 216 7.42 -6.25 3.27
N SER A 217 7.99 -7.43 3.09
CA SER A 217 7.46 -8.70 3.58
C SER A 217 7.36 -8.72 5.11
N VAL A 218 8.37 -8.19 5.79
CA VAL A 218 8.35 -8.06 7.26
C VAL A 218 7.26 -7.10 7.72
N LYS A 219 7.11 -5.95 7.06
CA LYS A 219 6.04 -4.98 7.36
C LYS A 219 4.66 -5.61 7.16
N SER A 220 4.42 -6.27 6.03
CA SER A 220 3.16 -6.97 5.73
C SER A 220 2.85 -8.05 6.76
N TYR A 221 3.83 -8.87 7.12
CA TYR A 221 3.66 -9.92 8.14
C TYR A 221 3.14 -9.37 9.48
N TYR A 222 3.78 -8.32 10.01
CA TYR A 222 3.35 -7.75 11.30
C TYR A 222 2.03 -6.99 11.19
N LYS A 223 1.72 -6.36 10.05
CA LYS A 223 0.40 -5.77 9.80
C LYS A 223 -0.71 -6.84 9.77
N SER A 224 -0.46 -7.98 9.13
CA SER A 224 -1.42 -9.09 9.12
C SER A 224 -1.58 -9.75 10.49
N ARG A 225 -0.51 -9.80 11.31
CA ARG A 225 -0.64 -10.16 12.73
C ARG A 225 -1.55 -9.20 13.50
N TYR A 226 -1.43 -7.89 13.27
CA TYR A 226 -2.31 -6.89 13.87
C TYR A 226 -3.78 -7.11 13.48
N ILE A 227 -4.06 -7.44 12.21
CA ILE A 227 -5.42 -7.77 11.74
C ILE A 227 -6.01 -8.93 12.54
N LEU A 228 -5.23 -9.99 12.74
CA LEU A 228 -5.68 -11.18 13.46
C LEU A 228 -5.95 -10.91 14.95
N GLU A 229 -5.13 -10.07 15.59
CA GLU A 229 -5.28 -9.71 17.00
C GLU A 229 -6.45 -8.76 17.25
N ASN A 230 -6.63 -7.77 16.37
CA ASN A 230 -7.60 -6.68 16.57
C ASN A 230 -8.90 -6.86 15.75
N LYS A 231 -8.93 -7.80 14.81
CA LYS A 231 -10.06 -8.05 13.90
C LYS A 231 -10.47 -6.78 13.13
N GLU A 232 -9.49 -5.98 12.76
CA GLU A 232 -9.67 -4.73 12.03
C GLU A 232 -9.12 -4.89 10.60
N ASP A 233 -9.96 -4.64 9.58
CA ASP A 233 -9.57 -4.70 8.18
C ASP A 233 -8.80 -3.44 7.77
N ILE A 234 -7.50 -3.46 8.02
CA ILE A 234 -6.58 -2.36 7.67
C ILE A 234 -6.03 -2.46 6.25
N ASN A 235 -6.21 -3.57 5.57
CA ASN A 235 -5.70 -3.80 4.21
C ASN A 235 -6.75 -3.58 3.11
N ASN A 236 -7.98 -3.23 3.47
CA ASN A 236 -9.04 -3.02 2.49
C ASN A 236 -8.74 -1.78 1.62
N GLU A 237 -8.46 -2.02 0.35
CA GLU A 237 -8.15 -1.00 -0.65
C GLU A 237 -9.39 -0.35 -1.28
N SER A 238 -10.58 -0.86 -0.95
CA SER A 238 -11.84 -0.40 -1.53
C SER A 238 -12.68 0.42 -0.54
N ASN A 239 -12.05 1.15 0.36
CA ASN A 239 -12.73 1.95 1.36
C ASN A 239 -12.22 3.40 1.43
N LEU A 240 -12.96 4.24 2.16
CA LEU A 240 -12.62 5.66 2.30
C LEU A 240 -11.27 5.87 3.01
N ARG A 241 -10.89 5.02 3.97
CA ARG A 241 -9.59 5.08 4.64
C ARG A 241 -8.45 4.94 3.64
N TYR A 242 -8.53 3.96 2.74
CA TYR A 242 -7.51 3.73 1.71
C TYR A 242 -7.30 4.98 0.83
N ILE A 243 -8.39 5.57 0.35
CA ILE A 243 -8.30 6.80 -0.44
C ILE A 243 -7.63 7.92 0.37
N MET A 244 -7.99 8.08 1.64
CA MET A 244 -7.46 9.15 2.47
C MET A 244 -5.97 8.95 2.83
N THR A 245 -5.53 7.71 3.03
CA THR A 245 -4.11 7.41 3.32
C THR A 245 -3.23 7.56 2.09
N ASN A 246 -3.75 7.24 0.91
CA ASN A 246 -3.03 7.36 -0.35
C ASN A 246 -3.26 8.70 -1.06
N PHE A 247 -4.07 9.59 -0.47
CA PHE A 247 -4.44 10.87 -1.07
C PHE A 247 -3.24 11.68 -1.55
N TYR A 248 -2.19 11.79 -0.74
CA TYR A 248 -1.05 12.62 -1.12
C TYR A 248 -0.25 12.06 -2.28
N SER A 249 -0.11 10.75 -2.43
CA SER A 249 0.58 10.18 -3.58
C SER A 249 -0.12 10.53 -4.88
N GLU A 250 -1.47 10.49 -4.86
CA GLU A 250 -2.29 10.68 -6.05
C GLU A 250 -2.67 12.15 -6.30
N TYR A 251 -2.87 12.93 -5.24
CA TYR A 251 -3.40 14.30 -5.32
C TYR A 251 -2.37 15.38 -5.04
N THR A 252 -1.16 15.07 -4.57
CA THR A 252 -0.09 16.06 -4.37
C THR A 252 0.16 16.87 -5.63
N PHE A 253 0.07 16.22 -6.78
CA PHE A 253 0.21 16.90 -8.07
C PHE A 253 -0.87 17.97 -8.28
N LEU A 254 -2.15 17.70 -7.96
CA LEU A 254 -3.23 18.69 -8.09
C LEU A 254 -3.05 19.85 -7.12
N ILE A 255 -2.64 19.57 -5.88
CA ILE A 255 -2.36 20.58 -4.86
C ILE A 255 -1.21 21.48 -5.32
N LEU A 256 -0.16 20.87 -5.87
CA LEU A 256 1.00 21.57 -6.40
C LEU A 256 0.63 22.43 -7.59
N VAL A 257 -0.11 21.89 -8.57
CA VAL A 257 -0.59 22.65 -9.74
C VAL A 257 -1.38 23.88 -9.31
N PHE A 258 -2.28 23.74 -8.36
CA PHE A 258 -3.08 24.85 -7.85
C PHE A 258 -2.21 25.91 -7.16
N GLY A 259 -1.32 25.50 -6.25
CA GLY A 259 -0.41 26.41 -5.55
C GLY A 259 0.51 27.19 -6.51
N VAL A 260 1.10 26.47 -7.47
CA VAL A 260 1.99 27.03 -8.50
C VAL A 260 1.24 27.98 -9.45
N MET A 261 0.01 27.64 -9.85
CA MET A 261 -0.83 28.52 -10.69
C MET A 261 -1.16 29.83 -9.97
N ILE A 262 -1.55 29.78 -8.70
CA ILE A 262 -1.83 31.01 -7.91
C ILE A 262 -0.53 31.81 -7.72
N ALA A 263 0.56 31.15 -7.34
CA ALA A 263 1.85 31.79 -7.14
C ALA A 263 2.36 32.47 -8.41
N GLY A 264 2.23 31.77 -9.53
CA GLY A 264 2.60 32.31 -10.86
C GLY A 264 1.73 33.47 -11.33
N ALA A 265 0.44 33.45 -10.99
CA ALA A 265 -0.53 34.44 -11.45
C ALA A 265 -0.58 35.71 -10.59
N ILE A 266 -0.36 35.63 -9.27
CA ILE A 266 -0.68 36.71 -8.31
C ILE A 266 0.15 38.00 -8.54
N VAL A 267 1.34 37.87 -9.11
CA VAL A 267 2.21 39.02 -9.43
C VAL A 267 2.15 39.33 -10.94
N SER A 268 2.29 38.31 -11.79
CA SER A 268 2.37 38.49 -13.24
C SER A 268 1.08 39.09 -13.85
N GLU A 269 -0.10 38.77 -13.29
CA GLU A 269 -1.34 39.38 -13.77
C GLU A 269 -1.40 40.89 -13.60
N GLU A 270 -0.76 41.43 -12.57
CA GLU A 270 -0.71 42.87 -12.36
C GLU A 270 0.20 43.58 -13.37
N TYR A 271 1.29 42.90 -13.81
CA TYR A 271 2.10 43.36 -14.94
C TYR A 271 1.28 43.34 -16.22
N ASN A 272 0.61 42.23 -16.51
CA ASN A 272 -0.16 42.03 -17.74
C ASN A 272 -1.38 42.99 -17.85
N LYS A 273 -2.03 43.29 -16.73
CA LYS A 273 -3.18 44.22 -16.67
C LYS A 273 -2.79 45.67 -16.50
N GLY A 274 -1.49 45.97 -16.36
CA GLY A 274 -0.97 47.34 -16.14
C GLY A 274 -1.31 47.91 -14.75
N THR A 275 -1.95 47.14 -13.87
CA THR A 275 -2.35 47.58 -12.52
C THR A 275 -1.17 47.73 -11.57
N ILE A 276 0.00 47.26 -11.95
CA ILE A 276 1.25 47.42 -11.19
C ILE A 276 1.54 48.89 -10.88
N LYS A 277 1.20 49.79 -11.83
CA LYS A 277 1.41 51.26 -11.68
C LYS A 277 0.58 51.82 -10.52
N SER A 278 -0.67 51.42 -10.41
CA SER A 278 -1.57 51.84 -9.29
C SER A 278 -1.12 51.33 -7.93
N LEU A 279 -0.56 50.12 -7.91
CA LEU A 279 0.01 49.51 -6.71
C LEU A 279 1.26 50.26 -6.22
N LEU A 280 2.09 50.75 -7.14
CA LEU A 280 3.32 51.46 -6.79
C LEU A 280 3.07 52.89 -6.29
N ILE A 281 1.86 53.44 -6.44
CA ILE A 281 1.45 54.77 -5.91
C ILE A 281 0.88 54.63 -4.50
N THR A 282 0.61 53.42 -4.00
CA THR A 282 0.10 53.21 -2.68
C THR A 282 1.13 53.57 -1.59
N PRO A 283 0.69 53.95 -0.36
CA PRO A 283 1.60 54.38 0.70
C PRO A 283 2.37 53.22 1.37
N TYR A 284 2.34 52.03 0.76
CA TYR A 284 3.03 50.82 1.27
C TYR A 284 4.40 50.61 0.60
N LYS A 285 5.36 50.11 1.39
CA LYS A 285 6.65 49.69 0.84
C LYS A 285 6.46 48.52 -0.13
N ARG A 286 7.24 48.49 -1.23
CA ARG A 286 7.18 47.41 -2.25
C ARG A 286 7.38 46.01 -1.67
N SER A 287 8.29 45.88 -0.68
CA SER A 287 8.53 44.63 0.05
C SER A 287 7.30 44.15 0.82
N THR A 288 6.54 45.11 1.44
CA THR A 288 5.32 44.79 2.19
C THR A 288 4.21 44.28 1.24
N ILE A 289 4.09 44.89 0.06
CA ILE A 289 3.14 44.43 -0.98
C ILE A 289 3.50 43.01 -1.46
N LEU A 290 4.77 42.78 -1.79
CA LEU A 290 5.24 41.47 -2.26
C LEU A 290 5.06 40.39 -1.18
N LEU A 291 5.42 40.71 0.07
CA LEU A 291 5.25 39.80 1.21
C LEU A 291 3.77 39.48 1.47
N SER A 292 2.86 40.45 1.35
CA SER A 292 1.43 40.19 1.50
C SER A 292 0.89 39.24 0.45
N LYS A 293 1.36 39.34 -0.79
CA LYS A 293 1.01 38.42 -1.88
C LYS A 293 1.55 37.01 -1.63
N PHE A 294 2.81 36.90 -1.22
CA PHE A 294 3.42 35.62 -0.87
C PHE A 294 2.67 34.92 0.27
N ILE A 295 2.39 35.63 1.37
CA ILE A 295 1.60 35.08 2.50
C ILE A 295 0.23 34.63 2.02
N THR A 296 -0.42 35.41 1.14
CA THR A 296 -1.73 35.02 0.58
C THR A 296 -1.65 33.71 -0.20
N VAL A 297 -0.62 33.51 -1.00
CA VAL A 297 -0.41 32.27 -1.76
C VAL A 297 -0.27 31.06 -0.81
N ILE A 298 0.54 31.19 0.25
CA ILE A 298 0.72 30.13 1.25
C ILE A 298 -0.62 29.81 1.94
N ILE A 299 -1.37 30.83 2.37
CA ILE A 299 -2.70 30.64 2.99
C ILE A 299 -3.63 29.86 2.04
N PHE A 300 -3.69 30.25 0.77
CA PHE A 300 -4.55 29.57 -0.20
C PHE A 300 -4.12 28.14 -0.48
N THR A 301 -2.83 27.87 -0.53
CA THR A 301 -2.31 26.50 -0.70
C THR A 301 -2.73 25.61 0.47
N ILE A 302 -2.59 26.10 1.72
CA ILE A 302 -3.02 25.36 2.91
C ILE A 302 -4.55 25.17 2.92
N LEU A 303 -5.32 26.22 2.61
CA LEU A 303 -6.78 26.12 2.51
C LEU A 303 -7.23 25.12 1.45
N PHE A 304 -6.54 25.06 0.33
CA PHE A 304 -6.84 24.10 -0.73
C PHE A 304 -6.61 22.66 -0.27
N ILE A 305 -5.55 22.39 0.49
CA ILE A 305 -5.31 21.07 1.10
C ILE A 305 -6.49 20.68 2.00
N ILE A 306 -6.91 21.57 2.88
CA ILE A 306 -8.02 21.32 3.82
C ILE A 306 -9.33 21.07 3.05
N ILE A 307 -9.64 21.91 2.05
CA ILE A 307 -10.85 21.78 1.24
C ILE A 307 -10.82 20.45 0.47
N SER A 308 -9.68 20.06 -0.08
CA SER A 308 -9.53 18.79 -0.82
C SER A 308 -9.80 17.59 0.08
N TYR A 309 -9.31 17.58 1.33
CA TYR A 309 -9.63 16.52 2.29
C TYR A 309 -11.11 16.49 2.68
N LEU A 310 -11.72 17.68 2.89
CA LEU A 310 -13.16 17.74 3.18
C LEU A 310 -14.00 17.22 1.99
N MET A 311 -13.64 17.60 0.78
CA MET A 311 -14.27 17.07 -0.44
C MET A 311 -14.13 15.55 -0.54
N GLN A 312 -12.95 15.03 -0.20
CA GLN A 312 -12.70 13.59 -0.23
C GLN A 312 -13.51 12.84 0.81
N ILE A 313 -13.62 13.34 2.04
CA ILE A 313 -14.48 12.74 3.06
C ILE A 313 -15.94 12.72 2.59
N ILE A 314 -16.44 13.84 2.04
CA ILE A 314 -17.84 13.96 1.62
C ILE A 314 -18.10 13.09 0.38
N ILE A 315 -17.35 13.29 -0.70
CA ILE A 315 -17.57 12.60 -1.97
C ILE A 315 -17.21 11.12 -1.84
N GLY A 316 -16.00 10.81 -1.32
CA GLY A 316 -15.57 9.43 -1.12
C GLY A 316 -16.48 8.66 -0.17
N GLY A 317 -16.94 9.30 0.91
CA GLY A 317 -17.88 8.71 1.85
C GLY A 317 -19.25 8.38 1.24
N LEU A 318 -19.72 9.17 0.28
CA LEU A 318 -20.98 8.87 -0.46
C LEU A 318 -20.86 7.62 -1.35
N PHE A 319 -19.69 7.35 -1.91
CA PHE A 319 -19.45 6.19 -2.77
C PHE A 319 -19.02 4.94 -1.99
N LEU A 320 -18.19 5.08 -0.96
CA LEU A 320 -17.50 3.97 -0.28
C LEU A 320 -17.99 3.75 1.17
N GLY A 321 -18.90 4.61 1.65
CA GLY A 321 -19.34 4.60 3.05
C GLY A 321 -18.35 5.28 4.01
N PHE A 322 -18.83 5.58 5.22
CA PHE A 322 -18.07 6.31 6.25
C PHE A 322 -17.50 5.40 7.33
N SER A 323 -17.81 4.10 7.32
CA SER A 323 -17.45 3.15 8.38
C SER A 323 -15.95 3.05 8.62
N SER A 324 -15.15 3.14 7.55
CA SER A 324 -13.69 3.02 7.62
C SER A 324 -12.95 4.26 8.18
N LEU A 325 -13.67 5.36 8.47
CA LEU A 325 -13.06 6.53 9.11
C LEU A 325 -12.61 6.26 10.55
N SER A 326 -13.20 5.26 11.21
CA SER A 326 -12.80 4.83 12.55
C SER A 326 -11.61 3.88 12.57
N ASN A 327 -11.24 3.33 11.41
CA ASN A 327 -10.15 2.37 11.30
C ASN A 327 -8.80 3.05 11.53
N HIS A 328 -7.87 2.29 12.11
CA HIS A 328 -6.51 2.75 12.35
C HIS A 328 -5.65 2.67 11.09
N VAL A 329 -4.62 3.49 11.07
CA VAL A 329 -3.48 3.34 10.18
C VAL A 329 -2.38 2.66 10.97
N VAL A 330 -1.90 1.54 10.46
CA VAL A 330 -0.91 0.69 11.11
C VAL A 330 0.32 0.59 10.24
N GLU A 331 1.45 0.99 10.79
CA GLU A 331 2.74 0.86 10.13
C GLU A 331 3.72 0.10 11.03
N TYR A 332 4.54 -0.77 10.45
CA TYR A 332 5.59 -1.45 11.18
C TYR A 332 6.92 -0.71 11.00
N ASN A 333 7.46 -0.22 12.11
CA ASN A 333 8.74 0.48 12.13
C ASN A 333 9.87 -0.55 12.29
N LEU A 334 10.68 -0.72 11.24
CA LEU A 334 11.78 -1.68 11.20
C LEU A 334 12.91 -1.33 12.19
N ALA A 335 13.14 -0.04 12.44
CA ALA A 335 14.20 0.41 13.34
C ALA A 335 13.86 0.14 14.82
N SER A 336 12.63 0.44 15.23
CA SER A 336 12.15 0.17 16.59
C SER A 336 11.58 -1.24 16.77
N LYS A 337 11.38 -2.00 15.68
CA LYS A 337 10.75 -3.33 15.65
C LYS A 337 9.37 -3.33 16.33
N SER A 338 8.59 -2.30 16.12
CA SER A 338 7.27 -2.13 16.75
C SER A 338 6.21 -1.67 15.78
N LEU A 339 4.96 -2.03 16.05
CA LEU A 339 3.80 -1.51 15.33
C LEU A 339 3.47 -0.11 15.84
N GLU A 340 3.37 0.83 14.91
CA GLU A 340 2.88 2.18 15.14
C GLU A 340 1.42 2.23 14.71
N VAL A 341 0.52 2.30 15.69
CA VAL A 341 -0.92 2.36 15.48
C VAL A 341 -1.40 3.78 15.75
N MET A 342 -2.04 4.40 14.76
CA MET A 342 -2.55 5.75 14.89
C MET A 342 -3.94 5.90 14.26
N SER A 343 -4.72 6.87 14.79
CA SER A 343 -6.01 7.20 14.17
C SER A 343 -5.80 7.81 12.79
N LEU A 344 -6.76 7.58 11.88
CA LEU A 344 -6.72 8.11 10.51
C LEU A 344 -6.53 9.64 10.50
N SER A 345 -7.21 10.37 11.40
CA SER A 345 -7.08 11.82 11.49
C SER A 345 -5.66 12.28 11.89
N LYS A 346 -5.02 11.56 12.82
CA LYS A 346 -3.62 11.84 13.20
C LYS A 346 -2.67 11.55 12.04
N TYR A 347 -2.87 10.44 11.35
CA TYR A 347 -2.07 10.08 10.16
C TYR A 347 -2.16 11.16 9.07
N VAL A 348 -3.39 11.53 8.69
CA VAL A 348 -3.63 12.57 7.66
C VAL A 348 -3.00 13.90 8.04
N LEU A 349 -3.09 14.30 9.31
CA LEU A 349 -2.48 15.54 9.80
C LEU A 349 -0.94 15.49 9.71
N LEU A 350 -0.32 14.42 10.20
CA LEU A 350 1.14 14.25 10.16
C LEU A 350 1.65 14.19 8.73
N TYR A 351 0.96 13.42 7.88
CA TYR A 351 1.30 13.30 6.47
C TYR A 351 1.18 14.64 5.74
N SER A 352 0.13 15.43 6.06
CA SER A 352 -0.03 16.78 5.51
C SER A 352 1.11 17.71 5.94
N ILE A 353 1.49 17.68 7.21
CA ILE A 353 2.60 18.49 7.71
C ILE A 353 3.93 18.08 7.07
N ALA A 354 4.16 16.79 6.89
CA ALA A 354 5.36 16.28 6.26
C ALA A 354 5.53 16.72 4.80
N ASN A 355 4.44 16.86 4.06
CA ASN A 355 4.46 17.32 2.66
C ASN A 355 4.51 18.86 2.50
N LEU A 356 4.18 19.61 3.54
CA LEU A 356 4.18 21.08 3.46
C LEU A 356 5.52 21.69 3.02
N PRO A 357 6.69 21.25 3.52
CA PRO A 357 7.97 21.83 3.09
C PRO A 357 8.21 21.74 1.58
N GLN A 358 7.92 20.58 0.97
CA GLN A 358 8.04 20.38 -0.47
C GLN A 358 7.10 21.33 -1.24
N ILE A 359 5.84 21.37 -0.85
CA ILE A 359 4.83 22.22 -1.49
C ILE A 359 5.20 23.69 -1.37
N ILE A 360 5.59 24.17 -0.17
CA ILE A 360 5.98 25.55 0.09
C ILE A 360 7.21 25.94 -0.74
N LEU A 361 8.20 25.05 -0.85
CA LEU A 361 9.40 25.31 -1.64
C LEU A 361 9.06 25.50 -3.11
N LEU A 362 8.25 24.64 -3.69
CA LEU A 362 7.87 24.73 -5.10
C LEU A 362 6.98 25.94 -5.40
N VAL A 363 6.03 26.24 -4.50
CA VAL A 363 5.20 27.45 -4.56
C VAL A 363 6.06 28.71 -4.44
N THR A 364 7.09 28.71 -3.58
CA THR A 364 8.04 29.82 -3.44
C THR A 364 8.85 30.01 -4.71
N LEU A 365 9.30 28.92 -5.34
CA LEU A 365 10.00 28.96 -6.62
C LEU A 365 9.12 29.58 -7.71
N ALA A 366 7.87 29.12 -7.83
CA ALA A 366 6.91 29.69 -8.78
C ALA A 366 6.67 31.18 -8.57
N PHE A 367 6.50 31.59 -7.29
CA PHE A 367 6.32 32.99 -6.92
C PHE A 367 7.54 33.83 -7.25
N ALA A 368 8.76 33.35 -6.98
CA ALA A 368 10.00 34.05 -7.30
C ALA A 368 10.17 34.24 -8.82
N VAL A 369 9.98 33.18 -9.59
CA VAL A 369 10.08 33.23 -11.07
C VAL A 369 9.01 34.19 -11.62
N SER A 370 7.76 34.11 -11.14
CA SER A 370 6.69 35.03 -11.54
C SER A 370 7.04 36.50 -11.27
N THR A 371 7.68 36.77 -10.13
CA THR A 371 8.06 38.12 -9.73
C THR A 371 9.18 38.66 -10.62
N ILE A 372 10.15 37.85 -10.99
CA ILE A 372 11.31 38.24 -11.78
C ILE A 372 10.95 38.38 -13.28
N VAL A 373 10.22 37.39 -13.81
CA VAL A 373 9.94 37.32 -15.26
C VAL A 373 8.65 38.08 -15.62
N GLY A 374 7.73 38.24 -14.68
CA GLY A 374 6.43 38.88 -14.91
C GLY A 374 5.49 38.07 -15.81
N ASN A 375 5.72 36.76 -15.98
CA ASN A 375 4.95 35.88 -16.84
C ASN A 375 4.53 34.61 -16.12
N THR A 376 3.22 34.33 -16.08
CA THR A 376 2.62 33.17 -15.41
C THR A 376 3.06 31.86 -16.05
N ALA A 377 3.08 31.78 -17.37
CA ALA A 377 3.41 30.54 -18.08
C ALA A 377 4.86 30.11 -17.80
N PHE A 378 5.79 31.06 -17.83
CA PHE A 378 7.20 30.79 -17.48
C PHE A 378 7.36 30.30 -16.03
N ALA A 379 6.64 30.91 -15.09
CA ALA A 379 6.69 30.50 -13.70
C ALA A 379 6.23 29.03 -13.53
N ILE A 380 5.13 28.65 -14.19
CA ILE A 380 4.58 27.30 -14.17
C ILE A 380 5.56 26.31 -14.81
N VAL A 381 6.04 26.60 -16.04
CA VAL A 381 6.93 25.70 -16.78
C VAL A 381 8.24 25.47 -16.04
N ILE A 382 8.89 26.52 -15.52
CA ILE A 382 10.15 26.40 -14.79
C ILE A 382 9.96 25.60 -13.50
N THR A 383 8.86 25.79 -12.79
CA THR A 383 8.59 25.04 -11.55
C THR A 383 8.38 23.56 -11.83
N PHE A 384 7.59 23.20 -12.84
CA PHE A 384 7.40 21.80 -13.22
C PHE A 384 8.64 21.16 -13.84
N ALA A 385 9.43 21.93 -14.62
CA ALA A 385 10.73 21.46 -15.06
C ALA A 385 11.67 21.15 -13.87
N GLY A 386 11.58 21.94 -12.80
CA GLY A 386 12.29 21.69 -11.56
C GLY A 386 11.84 20.40 -10.86
N VAL A 387 10.53 20.11 -10.84
CA VAL A 387 9.98 18.86 -10.29
C VAL A 387 10.48 17.65 -11.09
N ILE A 388 10.36 17.68 -12.40
CA ILE A 388 10.82 16.60 -13.28
C ILE A 388 12.34 16.43 -13.17
N GLY A 389 13.09 17.53 -13.18
CA GLY A 389 14.55 17.53 -13.00
C GLY A 389 14.97 16.91 -11.67
N SER A 390 14.22 17.17 -10.58
CA SER A 390 14.49 16.57 -9.27
C SER A 390 14.32 15.06 -9.28
N SER A 391 13.29 14.55 -9.93
CA SER A 391 13.06 13.11 -10.05
C SER A 391 14.20 12.41 -10.82
N ILE A 392 14.68 13.06 -11.88
CA ILE A 392 15.85 12.58 -12.66
C ILE A 392 17.12 12.59 -11.78
N ILE A 393 17.37 13.67 -11.03
CA ILE A 393 18.51 13.78 -10.12
C ILE A 393 18.47 12.67 -9.07
N ASN A 394 17.31 12.42 -8.46
CA ASN A 394 17.15 11.37 -7.45
C ASN A 394 17.38 9.97 -8.05
N MET A 395 16.90 9.71 -9.26
CA MET A 395 17.16 8.47 -9.99
C MET A 395 18.66 8.24 -10.24
N PHE A 396 19.38 9.27 -10.68
CA PHE A 396 20.84 9.18 -10.86
C PHE A 396 21.58 9.06 -9.53
N ALA A 397 21.14 9.77 -8.48
CA ALA A 397 21.74 9.70 -7.16
C ALA A 397 21.72 8.25 -6.61
N SER A 398 20.58 7.57 -6.74
CA SER A 398 20.41 6.18 -6.30
C SER A 398 21.17 5.20 -7.19
N ALA A 399 21.09 5.34 -8.53
CA ALA A 399 21.72 4.42 -9.48
C ALA A 399 23.26 4.43 -9.42
N TYR A 400 23.85 5.61 -9.27
CA TYR A 400 25.30 5.81 -9.32
C TYR A 400 25.92 6.03 -7.93
N LYS A 401 25.15 5.98 -6.84
CA LYS A 401 25.60 6.19 -5.46
C LYS A 401 26.44 7.45 -5.28
N ILE A 402 26.00 8.57 -5.92
CA ILE A 402 26.74 9.85 -5.89
C ILE A 402 26.47 10.54 -4.56
N GLU A 403 27.43 10.46 -3.63
CA GLU A 403 27.27 10.95 -2.26
C GLU A 403 26.91 12.43 -2.14
N ILE A 404 27.43 13.31 -3.01
CA ILE A 404 27.15 14.74 -2.97
C ILE A 404 25.66 15.06 -3.21
N LEU A 405 24.93 14.20 -3.95
CA LEU A 405 23.52 14.38 -4.24
C LEU A 405 22.64 14.11 -3.01
N LYS A 406 23.14 13.43 -1.97
CA LYS A 406 22.42 13.26 -0.69
C LYS A 406 22.14 14.58 0.02
N TYR A 407 22.92 15.63 -0.25
CA TYR A 407 22.75 16.96 0.36
C TYR A 407 21.87 17.90 -0.46
N PHE A 408 21.37 17.45 -1.58
CA PHE A 408 20.43 18.27 -2.38
C PHE A 408 19.06 18.34 -1.70
N VAL A 409 18.42 19.50 -1.79
CA VAL A 409 17.09 19.74 -1.22
C VAL A 409 16.08 18.76 -1.82
N THR A 410 16.22 18.44 -3.10
CA THR A 410 15.32 17.57 -3.84
C THR A 410 15.38 16.10 -3.41
N THR A 411 16.49 15.66 -2.83
CA THR A 411 16.63 14.30 -2.24
C THR A 411 16.05 14.21 -0.84
N ASN A 412 15.93 15.35 -0.13
CA ASN A 412 15.55 15.39 1.28
C ASN A 412 14.23 16.12 1.54
N TRP A 413 13.44 16.43 0.53
CA TRP A 413 12.17 17.16 0.73
C TRP A 413 10.97 16.28 1.05
N ASP A 414 11.08 14.95 0.89
CA ASP A 414 10.05 13.98 1.28
C ASP A 414 10.25 13.56 2.76
N PHE A 415 9.59 14.28 3.64
CA PHE A 415 9.64 13.98 5.07
C PHE A 415 8.78 12.78 5.49
N ASN A 416 7.91 12.27 4.62
CA ASN A 416 7.10 11.09 4.92
C ASN A 416 7.97 9.86 5.14
N TYR A 417 9.04 9.72 4.36
CA TYR A 417 10.01 8.64 4.52
C TYR A 417 10.58 8.58 5.95
N TYR A 418 10.88 9.74 6.54
CA TYR A 418 11.43 9.80 7.89
C TYR A 418 10.38 9.64 8.99
N LEU A 419 9.13 10.07 8.74
CA LEU A 419 8.05 10.00 9.74
C LEU A 419 7.43 8.61 9.86
N PHE A 420 7.41 7.83 8.78
CA PHE A 420 6.73 6.54 8.72
C PHE A 420 7.70 5.36 8.56
N GLY A 421 8.90 5.49 9.14
CA GLY A 421 9.82 4.36 9.36
C GLY A 421 10.63 3.92 8.16
N GLY A 422 10.95 4.83 7.25
CA GLY A 422 12.02 4.59 6.27
C GLY A 422 13.40 4.59 6.96
N THR A 423 14.22 3.61 6.68
CA THR A 423 15.64 3.63 7.06
C THR A 423 16.39 4.53 6.09
N SER A 424 17.18 5.47 6.63
CA SER A 424 18.03 6.39 5.83
C SER A 424 19.22 5.67 5.22
#